data_df02016c57e20943f72a2fba08886157
#
_entry.id   df02016c57e20943f72a2fba08886157
#
_cell.length_a   1.000
_cell.length_b   1.000
_cell.length_c   1.000
_cell.angle_alpha   90.00
_cell.angle_beta   90.00
_cell.angle_gamma   90.00
#
_symmetry.space_group_name_H-M   'P 1'
#
loop_
_entity.id
_entity.type
_entity.pdbx_description
1 polymer ?
#
loop_
_entity_poly.entity_id
_entity_poly.type
_entity_poly.pdbx_seq_one_letter_code
_entity_poly.pdbx_strand_id
1 'polypeptide(L)'
;AKKQAMKSQLRFPHGAILSKGGKIMVSGFNKSRSSFMNTNQTCLHAEMDVINKYCSVIMKKKLNLKKKQEILGLSKCILWVIRLSANNELGSSKPCGVCMKNIKELGIKKIGYSNDYGEIIIENTKYCTSNHMSNAQKDYNPIY
;
A
#
# COMPACT_ATOMS: atom_id res chain seq x y z
N ALA A 1 -2.59 -11.68 -1.89
CA ALA A 1 -1.87 -10.88 -0.88
C ALA A 1 -1.18 -11.78 0.15
N LYS A 2 -1.85 -12.80 0.74
CA LYS A 2 -1.27 -13.70 1.77
C LYS A 2 0.05 -14.33 1.32
N LYS A 3 0.09 -14.93 0.12
CA LYS A 3 1.31 -15.52 -0.46
C LYS A 3 2.45 -14.50 -0.64
N GLN A 4 2.14 -13.22 -0.81
CA GLN A 4 3.15 -12.17 -0.89
C GLN A 4 3.65 -11.76 0.50
N ALA A 5 2.78 -11.68 1.51
CA ALA A 5 3.19 -11.39 2.88
C ALA A 5 4.21 -12.42 3.40
N MET A 6 4.04 -13.69 3.05
CA MET A 6 4.98 -14.77 3.43
C MET A 6 6.41 -14.58 2.88
N LYS A 7 6.61 -13.72 1.89
CA LYS A 7 7.94 -13.40 1.34
C LYS A 7 8.67 -12.32 2.12
N SER A 8 7.97 -11.57 2.97
CA SER A 8 8.57 -10.52 3.78
C SER A 8 9.41 -11.11 4.91
N GLN A 9 10.60 -10.56 5.10
CA GLN A 9 11.51 -10.90 6.20
C GLN A 9 11.37 -9.94 7.40
N LEU A 10 10.42 -9.02 7.34
CA LEU A 10 10.18 -8.06 8.41
C LEU A 10 9.35 -8.70 9.53
N ARG A 11 9.49 -8.15 10.75
CA ARG A 11 8.75 -8.60 11.94
C ARG A 11 7.23 -8.62 11.75
N PHE A 12 6.71 -7.71 10.94
CA PHE A 12 5.30 -7.63 10.61
C PHE A 12 5.12 -7.80 9.09
N PRO A 13 5.00 -9.04 8.60
CA PRO A 13 4.88 -9.30 7.18
C PRO A 13 3.58 -8.75 6.60
N HIS A 14 3.70 -7.89 5.59
CA HIS A 14 2.58 -7.38 4.81
C HIS A 14 2.71 -7.79 3.35
N GLY A 15 1.60 -8.17 2.75
CA GLY A 15 1.52 -8.42 1.32
C GLY A 15 0.40 -7.62 0.70
N ALA A 16 0.63 -7.10 -0.49
CA ALA A 16 -0.36 -6.36 -1.23
C ALA A 16 -0.52 -6.87 -2.67
N ILE A 17 -1.69 -6.65 -3.23
CA ILE A 17 -1.97 -6.86 -4.66
C ILE A 17 -2.82 -5.70 -5.17
N LEU A 18 -2.60 -5.33 -6.43
CA LEU A 18 -3.47 -4.44 -7.17
C LEU A 18 -4.28 -5.26 -8.17
N SER A 19 -5.59 -5.16 -8.12
CA SER A 19 -6.49 -5.86 -9.03
C SER A 19 -7.35 -4.89 -9.82
N LYS A 20 -7.75 -5.29 -11.04
CA LYS A 20 -8.64 -4.54 -11.91
C LYS A 20 -9.55 -5.52 -12.64
N GLY A 21 -10.87 -5.32 -12.52
CA GLY A 21 -11.85 -6.22 -13.13
C GLY A 21 -11.69 -7.70 -12.71
N GLY A 22 -11.35 -7.95 -11.43
CA GLY A 22 -11.09 -9.30 -10.91
C GLY A 22 -9.72 -9.90 -11.25
N LYS A 23 -8.94 -9.26 -12.14
CA LYS A 23 -7.62 -9.73 -12.54
C LYS A 23 -6.53 -9.09 -11.69
N ILE A 24 -5.57 -9.89 -11.20
CA ILE A 24 -4.38 -9.39 -10.52
C ILE A 24 -3.44 -8.75 -11.54
N MET A 25 -3.11 -7.48 -11.32
CA MET A 25 -2.21 -6.71 -12.19
C MET A 25 -0.76 -6.80 -11.68
N VAL A 26 -0.57 -6.67 -10.39
CA VAL A 26 0.74 -6.68 -9.75
C VAL A 26 0.63 -7.09 -8.29
N SER A 27 1.70 -7.61 -7.73
CA SER A 27 1.79 -8.02 -6.33
C SER A 27 3.11 -7.57 -5.69
N GLY A 28 3.10 -7.39 -4.38
CA GLY A 28 4.27 -6.95 -3.63
C GLY A 28 4.17 -7.27 -2.15
N PHE A 29 5.22 -6.94 -1.43
CA PHE A 29 5.34 -7.14 0.01
C PHE A 29 6.25 -6.08 0.63
N ASN A 30 6.14 -5.88 1.95
CA ASN A 30 6.97 -4.90 2.62
C ASN A 30 8.43 -5.36 2.73
N LYS A 31 9.36 -4.41 2.59
CA LYS A 31 10.81 -4.65 2.54
C LYS A 31 11.56 -3.66 3.39
N SER A 32 12.73 -4.06 3.91
CA SER A 32 13.70 -3.12 4.44
C SER A 32 14.34 -2.34 3.29
N ARG A 33 14.55 -1.06 3.49
CA ARG A 33 15.19 -0.10 2.57
C ARG A 33 14.54 0.02 1.20
N SER A 34 13.96 1.18 0.94
CA SER A 34 13.79 1.69 -0.41
C SER A 34 13.47 3.17 -0.37
N SER A 35 13.83 3.85 -1.45
CA SER A 35 13.34 5.19 -1.73
C SER A 35 12.06 5.09 -2.53
N PHE A 36 11.00 5.78 -2.09
CA PHE A 36 9.78 5.95 -2.85
C PHE A 36 9.50 7.44 -2.95
N MET A 37 9.31 7.94 -4.16
CA MET A 37 9.03 9.35 -4.45
C MET A 37 10.00 10.34 -3.75
N ASN A 38 11.30 10.06 -3.78
CA ASN A 38 12.37 10.87 -3.15
C ASN A 38 12.28 11.00 -1.61
N THR A 39 11.60 10.08 -0.95
CA THR A 39 11.62 9.99 0.50
C THR A 39 12.56 8.89 0.96
N ASN A 40 13.49 9.22 1.86
CA ASN A 40 14.35 8.24 2.52
C ASN A 40 13.55 7.52 3.59
N GLN A 41 12.86 6.44 3.22
CA GLN A 41 12.16 5.60 4.20
C GLN A 41 13.02 4.37 4.54
N THR A 42 13.06 4.03 5.82
CA THR A 42 13.78 2.85 6.31
C THR A 42 13.09 1.54 5.91
N CYS A 43 11.81 1.61 5.55
CA CYS A 43 10.98 0.48 5.15
C CYS A 43 10.02 0.88 4.02
N LEU A 44 9.95 0.08 2.98
CA LEU A 44 8.91 0.19 1.95
C LEU A 44 7.70 -0.64 2.35
N HIS A 45 6.57 0.00 2.52
CA HIS A 45 5.31 -0.70 2.79
C HIS A 45 4.81 -1.46 1.56
N ALA A 46 4.08 -2.55 1.78
CA ALA A 46 3.61 -3.43 0.71
C ALA A 46 2.74 -2.69 -0.32
N GLU A 47 1.92 -1.73 0.13
CA GLU A 47 1.08 -0.89 -0.72
C GLU A 47 1.91 -0.07 -1.70
N MET A 48 2.99 0.54 -1.18
CA MET A 48 3.88 1.37 -2.00
C MET A 48 4.74 0.53 -2.93
N ASP A 49 5.15 -0.68 -2.53
CA ASP A 49 5.85 -1.62 -3.41
C ASP A 49 5.00 -1.97 -4.63
N VAL A 50 3.72 -2.28 -4.41
CA VAL A 50 2.76 -2.60 -5.49
C VAL A 50 2.52 -1.41 -6.40
N ILE A 51 2.24 -0.24 -5.82
CA ILE A 51 1.99 0.99 -6.59
C ILE A 51 3.21 1.38 -7.39
N ASN A 52 4.40 1.34 -6.79
CA ASN A 52 5.65 1.67 -7.45
C ASN A 52 5.91 0.75 -8.65
N LYS A 53 5.74 -0.54 -8.51
CA LYS A 53 5.89 -1.52 -9.59
C LYS A 53 4.91 -1.24 -10.74
N TYR A 54 3.65 -1.01 -10.42
CA TYR A 54 2.61 -0.75 -11.44
C TYR A 54 2.83 0.57 -12.16
N CYS A 55 3.20 1.60 -11.42
CA CYS A 55 3.34 2.97 -11.93
C CYS A 55 4.74 3.29 -12.49
N SER A 56 5.74 2.43 -12.30
CA SER A 56 7.16 2.74 -12.54
C SER A 56 7.44 3.31 -13.95
N VAL A 57 6.80 2.77 -14.97
CA VAL A 57 6.98 3.24 -16.37
C VAL A 57 6.34 4.61 -16.57
N ILE A 58 5.14 4.82 -16.02
CA ILE A 58 4.36 6.04 -16.21
C ILE A 58 4.85 7.16 -15.30
N MET A 59 5.24 6.83 -14.06
CA MET A 59 5.73 7.82 -13.09
C MET A 59 7.04 8.48 -13.53
N LYS A 60 7.86 7.79 -14.32
CA LYS A 60 9.09 8.34 -14.91
C LYS A 60 8.82 9.33 -16.06
N LYS A 61 7.64 9.31 -16.68
CA LYS A 61 7.28 10.25 -17.75
C LYS A 61 7.01 11.64 -17.16
N LYS A 62 7.42 12.67 -17.88
CA LYS A 62 7.12 14.08 -17.56
C LYS A 62 5.65 14.41 -17.88
N LEU A 63 4.73 13.88 -17.07
CA LEU A 63 3.29 14.10 -17.17
C LEU A 63 2.76 14.62 -15.82
N ASN A 64 1.70 15.45 -15.87
CA ASN A 64 1.01 15.84 -14.65
C ASN A 64 0.28 14.64 -14.01
N LEU A 65 -0.05 14.76 -12.73
CA LEU A 65 -0.65 13.67 -11.95
C LEU A 65 -1.97 13.19 -12.54
N LYS A 66 -2.84 14.10 -12.98
CA LYS A 66 -4.13 13.78 -13.59
C LYS A 66 -3.97 12.89 -14.83
N LYS A 67 -3.04 13.25 -15.72
CA LYS A 67 -2.75 12.48 -16.93
C LYS A 67 -2.20 11.09 -16.61
N LYS A 68 -1.32 11.00 -15.60
CA LYS A 68 -0.82 9.71 -15.10
C LYS A 68 -1.95 8.84 -14.56
N GLN A 69 -2.86 9.39 -13.77
CA GLN A 69 -4.03 8.69 -13.24
C GLN A 69 -4.94 8.16 -14.35
N GLU A 70 -5.20 8.96 -15.38
CA GLU A 70 -6.00 8.55 -16.55
C GLU A 70 -5.37 7.36 -17.27
N ILE A 71 -4.07 7.43 -17.59
CA ILE A 71 -3.34 6.37 -18.32
C ILE A 71 -3.30 5.08 -17.49
N LEU A 72 -3.02 5.16 -16.20
CA LEU A 72 -2.93 4.02 -15.32
C LEU A 72 -4.29 3.38 -15.04
N GLY A 73 -5.37 4.16 -15.13
CA GLY A 73 -6.72 3.69 -14.81
C GLY A 73 -6.86 3.21 -13.36
N LEU A 74 -6.10 3.80 -12.44
CA LEU A 74 -6.05 3.43 -11.02
C LEU A 74 -7.40 3.58 -10.32
N SER A 75 -8.27 4.48 -10.80
CA SER A 75 -9.63 4.65 -10.27
C SER A 75 -10.53 3.41 -10.41
N LYS A 76 -10.17 2.50 -11.31
CA LYS A 76 -10.87 1.21 -11.54
C LYS A 76 -10.19 0.04 -10.82
N CYS A 77 -9.10 0.29 -10.12
CA CYS A 77 -8.34 -0.70 -9.39
C CYS A 77 -8.82 -0.81 -7.93
N ILE A 78 -8.61 -1.99 -7.35
CA ILE A 78 -8.73 -2.24 -5.92
C ILE A 78 -7.36 -2.63 -5.41
N LEU A 79 -6.89 -1.94 -4.38
CA LEU A 79 -5.67 -2.28 -3.67
C LEU A 79 -6.02 -3.16 -2.46
N TRP A 80 -5.45 -4.34 -2.42
CA TRP A 80 -5.65 -5.31 -1.32
C TRP A 80 -4.38 -5.38 -0.50
N VAL A 81 -4.51 -5.27 0.82
CA VAL A 81 -3.40 -5.36 1.77
C VAL A 81 -3.76 -6.34 2.86
N ILE A 82 -2.86 -7.25 3.18
CA ILE A 82 -3.00 -8.11 4.36
C ILE A 82 -1.70 -8.16 5.15
N ARG A 83 -1.83 -8.37 6.45
CA ARG A 83 -0.74 -8.62 7.37
C ARG A 83 -0.86 -10.03 7.93
N LEU A 84 0.28 -10.67 8.14
CA LEU A 84 0.36 -11.95 8.83
C LEU A 84 0.93 -11.75 10.23
N SER A 85 0.33 -12.44 11.20
CA SER A 85 0.89 -12.64 12.53
C SER A 85 2.00 -13.70 12.51
N ALA A 86 2.68 -13.88 13.64
CA ALA A 86 3.67 -14.95 13.80
C ALA A 86 3.09 -16.36 13.55
N ASN A 87 1.80 -16.55 13.77
CA ASN A 87 1.10 -17.82 13.54
C ASN A 87 0.49 -17.92 12.12
N ASN A 88 0.89 -17.06 11.19
CA ASN A 88 0.34 -16.98 9.82
C ASN A 88 -1.18 -16.69 9.75
N GLU A 89 -1.75 -16.12 10.79
CA GLU A 89 -3.12 -15.62 10.81
C GLU A 89 -3.19 -14.18 10.30
N LEU A 90 -4.37 -13.77 9.86
CA LEU A 90 -4.59 -12.40 9.41
C LEU A 90 -4.66 -11.45 10.61
N GLY A 91 -3.87 -10.39 10.57
CA GLY A 91 -3.93 -9.29 11.52
C GLY A 91 -4.34 -7.99 10.84
N SER A 92 -4.52 -6.92 11.61
CA SER A 92 -4.89 -5.61 11.08
C SER A 92 -3.86 -5.10 10.08
N SER A 93 -4.33 -4.78 8.87
CA SER A 93 -3.50 -4.33 7.75
C SER A 93 -4.00 -3.03 7.11
N LYS A 94 -4.83 -2.28 7.84
CA LYS A 94 -5.29 -0.97 7.37
C LYS A 94 -4.08 -0.09 7.04
N PRO A 95 -3.99 0.50 5.82
CA PRO A 95 -2.87 1.34 5.45
C PRO A 95 -2.63 2.48 6.44
N CYS A 96 -1.36 2.79 6.73
CA CYS A 96 -1.01 3.93 7.56
C CYS A 96 -1.36 5.26 6.90
N GLY A 97 -1.35 6.35 7.66
CA GLY A 97 -1.77 7.68 7.19
C GLY A 97 -1.02 8.13 5.93
N VAL A 98 0.30 7.89 5.86
CA VAL A 98 1.13 8.26 4.69
C VAL A 98 0.77 7.42 3.47
N CYS A 99 0.64 6.09 3.63
CA CYS A 99 0.21 5.22 2.52
C CYS A 99 -1.19 5.61 2.05
N MET A 100 -2.12 5.89 2.98
CA MET A 100 -3.48 6.30 2.64
C MET A 100 -3.51 7.62 1.86
N LYS A 101 -2.70 8.60 2.24
CA LYS A 101 -2.55 9.85 1.50
C LYS A 101 -2.10 9.58 0.06
N ASN A 102 -1.03 8.82 -0.12
CA ASN A 102 -0.51 8.47 -1.46
C ASN A 102 -1.54 7.70 -2.29
N ILE A 103 -2.25 6.74 -1.69
CA ILE A 103 -3.31 5.96 -2.35
C ILE A 103 -4.40 6.88 -2.89
N LYS A 104 -4.85 7.86 -2.08
CA LYS A 104 -5.85 8.85 -2.48
C LYS A 104 -5.35 9.77 -3.59
N GLU A 105 -4.15 10.31 -3.45
CA GLU A 105 -3.53 11.22 -4.44
C GLU A 105 -3.34 10.55 -5.80
N LEU A 106 -3.05 9.25 -5.82
CA LEU A 106 -2.94 8.46 -7.05
C LEU A 106 -4.29 8.07 -7.66
N GLY A 107 -5.39 8.34 -6.97
CA GLY A 107 -6.74 8.13 -7.47
C GLY A 107 -7.27 6.71 -7.33
N ILE A 108 -6.67 5.86 -6.50
CA ILE A 108 -7.22 4.54 -6.15
C ILE A 108 -8.44 4.75 -5.26
N LYS A 109 -9.62 4.32 -5.71
CA LYS A 109 -10.89 4.60 -5.03
C LYS A 109 -11.31 3.52 -4.03
N LYS A 110 -10.79 2.31 -4.14
CA LYS A 110 -11.17 1.19 -3.28
C LYS A 110 -9.94 0.48 -2.71
N ILE A 111 -10.01 0.16 -1.43
CA ILE A 111 -9.03 -0.66 -0.73
C ILE A 111 -9.73 -1.83 -0.03
N GLY A 112 -9.03 -2.97 0.03
CA GLY A 112 -9.41 -4.10 0.85
C GLY A 112 -8.27 -4.42 1.82
N TYR A 113 -8.59 -4.65 3.08
CA TYR A 113 -7.59 -4.95 4.11
C TYR A 113 -8.17 -5.90 5.18
N SER A 114 -7.30 -6.56 5.93
CA SER A 114 -7.72 -7.37 7.07
C SER A 114 -7.82 -6.55 8.35
N ASN A 115 -8.82 -6.87 9.18
CA ASN A 115 -8.97 -6.31 10.52
C ASN A 115 -8.32 -7.22 11.58
N ASP A 116 -8.43 -6.85 12.85
CA ASP A 116 -7.88 -7.61 13.97
C ASP A 116 -8.57 -8.97 14.21
N TYR A 117 -9.75 -9.17 13.63
CA TYR A 117 -10.51 -10.43 13.69
C TYR A 117 -10.25 -11.35 12.50
N GLY A 118 -9.34 -10.97 11.60
CA GLY A 118 -9.04 -11.73 10.39
C GLY A 118 -10.07 -11.60 9.27
N GLU A 119 -11.02 -10.68 9.41
CA GLU A 119 -12.03 -10.40 8.38
C GLU A 119 -11.48 -9.44 7.32
N ILE A 120 -11.93 -9.60 6.08
CA ILE A 120 -11.57 -8.70 4.98
C ILE A 120 -12.60 -7.58 4.88
N ILE A 121 -12.13 -6.35 5.02
CA ILE A 121 -12.92 -5.12 4.89
C ILE A 121 -12.63 -4.49 3.54
N ILE A 122 -13.67 -4.06 2.84
CA ILE A 122 -13.54 -3.29 1.60
C ILE A 122 -14.15 -1.92 1.82
N GLU A 123 -13.37 -0.87 1.60
CA GLU A 123 -13.78 0.51 1.80
C GLU A 123 -13.47 1.39 0.58
N ASN A 124 -14.27 2.45 0.41
CA ASN A 124 -13.90 3.53 -0.48
C ASN A 124 -12.87 4.43 0.21
N THR A 125 -11.77 4.70 -0.47
CA THR A 125 -10.65 5.50 0.06
C THR A 125 -11.08 6.91 0.48
N LYS A 126 -12.13 7.46 -0.15
CA LYS A 126 -12.68 8.78 0.22
C LYS A 126 -13.10 8.85 1.69
N TYR A 127 -13.67 7.77 2.21
CA TYR A 127 -14.19 7.69 3.58
C TYR A 127 -13.21 7.02 4.55
N CYS A 128 -12.16 6.42 4.02
CA CYS A 128 -11.16 5.75 4.84
C CYS A 128 -10.23 6.77 5.50
N THR A 129 -10.25 6.81 6.82
CA THR A 129 -9.32 7.61 7.62
C THR A 129 -8.33 6.69 8.32
N SER A 130 -7.08 7.09 8.41
CA SER A 130 -6.07 6.39 9.17
C SER A 130 -5.22 7.41 9.93
N ASN A 131 -5.35 7.39 11.24
CA ASN A 131 -4.50 8.19 12.15
C ASN A 131 -3.25 7.40 12.59
N HIS A 132 -3.10 6.16 12.08
CA HIS A 132 -1.96 5.33 12.42
C HIS A 132 -0.71 5.78 11.65
N MET A 133 0.34 6.07 12.42
CA MET A 133 1.70 6.26 11.89
C MET A 133 2.48 4.97 12.17
N SER A 134 3.20 4.46 11.17
CA SER A 134 4.11 3.34 11.39
C SER A 134 5.26 3.76 12.32
N ASN A 135 5.84 2.82 13.05
CA ASN A 135 6.98 3.11 13.94
C ASN A 135 8.14 3.76 13.19
N ALA A 136 8.42 3.31 11.95
CA ALA A 136 9.44 3.93 11.10
C ALA A 136 9.14 5.40 10.72
N GLN A 137 7.90 5.84 10.82
CA GLN A 137 7.49 7.23 10.57
C GLN A 137 7.52 8.08 11.83
N LYS A 138 7.32 7.47 13.01
CA LYS A 138 7.43 8.17 14.31
C LYS A 138 8.86 8.62 14.58
N ASP A 139 9.84 7.82 14.17
CA ASP A 139 11.26 8.13 14.33
C ASP A 139 11.72 9.29 13.43
N TYR A 140 10.92 9.67 12.45
CA TYR A 140 11.25 10.73 11.47
C TYR A 140 10.55 12.07 11.71
N ASN A 141 9.69 12.18 12.71
CA ASN A 141 9.11 13.44 13.16
C ASN A 141 9.88 13.93 14.39
N PRO A 142 10.92 14.79 14.25
CA PRO A 142 11.41 15.53 15.40
C PRO A 142 10.23 16.38 15.89
N ILE A 143 9.87 16.17 17.13
CA ILE A 143 8.92 17.00 17.88
C ILE A 143 9.43 18.44 17.81
N TYR A 144 8.71 19.31 17.10
CA TYR A 144 8.78 20.73 17.31
C TYR A 144 7.69 21.13 18.29
#